data_255a96e65d6f209c4c9a9afda12fd2ea
#
_entry.id   255a96e65d6f209c4c9a9afda12fd2ea
#
_cell.length_a   1.000
_cell.length_b   1.000
_cell.length_c   1.000
_cell.angle_alpha   90.00
_cell.angle_beta   90.00
_cell.angle_gamma   90.00
#
_symmetry.space_group_name_H-M   'P 1'
#
loop_
_entity.id
_entity.type
_entity.pdbx_description
1 polymer ?
#
loop_
_entity_poly.entity_id
_entity_poly.type
_entity_poly.pdbx_seq_one_letter_code
_entity_poly.pdbx_strand_id
1 'polypeptide(L)'
;MPVSFPDELKNKVRGYGCEVIEVKDALKICKGVATTGELGTAIKEQSLMIATQLGLIIVTGCAHPGVLTIVEKSIELTEMEIYLVIGGFHLTGASEKVAIAI
;
A
#
# COMPACT_ATOMS: atom_id res chain seq x y z
N MET A 1 -8.31 6.63 -1.54
CA MET A 1 -7.84 6.54 -0.14
C MET A 1 -8.64 5.47 0.59
N PRO A 2 -8.10 4.85 1.64
CA PRO A 2 -8.82 3.81 2.37
C PRO A 2 -10.17 4.28 2.89
N VAL A 3 -11.20 3.44 2.77
CA VAL A 3 -12.55 3.77 3.24
C VAL A 3 -12.57 4.03 4.75
N SER A 4 -11.64 3.43 5.49
CA SER A 4 -11.52 3.59 6.95
C SER A 4 -10.93 4.93 7.39
N PHE A 5 -10.39 5.72 6.48
CA PHE A 5 -9.84 7.04 6.82
C PHE A 5 -10.95 7.98 7.29
N PRO A 6 -10.64 8.93 8.20
CA PRO A 6 -11.64 9.85 8.74
C PRO A 6 -12.29 10.71 7.66
N ASP A 7 -13.60 10.96 7.81
CA ASP A 7 -14.35 11.83 6.88
C ASP A 7 -13.78 13.24 6.84
N GLU A 8 -13.26 13.73 7.95
CA GLU A 8 -12.62 15.05 8.02
C GLU A 8 -11.45 15.14 7.02
N LEU A 9 -10.61 14.12 6.95
CA LEU A 9 -9.50 14.08 6.00
C LEU A 9 -10.00 14.01 4.57
N LYS A 10 -11.00 13.17 4.30
CA LYS A 10 -11.60 13.04 2.96
C LYS A 10 -12.17 14.36 2.49
N ASN A 11 -12.91 15.04 3.37
CA ASN A 11 -13.52 16.34 3.07
C ASN A 11 -12.47 17.43 2.84
N LYS A 12 -11.39 17.41 3.60
CA LYS A 12 -10.27 18.34 3.40
C LYS A 12 -9.63 18.17 2.02
N VAL A 13 -9.42 16.94 1.59
CA VAL A 13 -8.88 16.64 0.25
C VAL A 13 -9.86 17.08 -0.83
N ARG A 14 -11.16 16.81 -0.65
CA ARG A 14 -12.19 17.29 -1.59
C ARG A 14 -12.21 18.81 -1.68
N GLY A 15 -11.95 19.50 -0.58
CA GLY A 15 -11.88 20.97 -0.53
C GLY A 15 -10.80 21.57 -1.42
N TYR A 16 -9.77 20.79 -1.78
CA TYR A 16 -8.74 21.21 -2.73
C TYR A 16 -9.13 20.94 -4.20
N GLY A 17 -10.36 20.53 -4.45
CA GLY A 17 -10.82 20.22 -5.80
C GLY A 17 -10.48 18.81 -6.27
N CYS A 18 -9.99 17.95 -5.39
CA CYS A 18 -9.67 16.57 -5.72
C CYS A 18 -10.89 15.67 -5.57
N GLU A 19 -11.06 14.76 -6.51
CA GLU A 19 -12.00 13.65 -6.35
C GLU A 19 -11.39 12.63 -5.38
N VAL A 20 -12.17 12.19 -4.39
CA VAL A 20 -11.76 11.15 -3.46
C VAL A 20 -12.49 9.87 -3.79
N ILE A 21 -11.73 8.85 -4.17
CA ILE A 21 -12.26 7.50 -4.40
C ILE A 21 -11.94 6.68 -3.16
N GLU A 22 -12.98 6.20 -2.49
CA GLU A 22 -12.83 5.38 -1.30
C GLU A 22 -12.53 3.93 -1.70
N VAL A 23 -11.48 3.37 -1.09
CA VAL A 23 -10.97 2.05 -1.43
C VAL A 23 -11.10 1.12 -0.24
N LYS A 24 -11.70 -0.05 -0.47
CA LYS A 24 -11.73 -1.15 0.50
C LYS A 24 -11.00 -2.35 -0.03
N ASP A 25 -11.36 -2.82 -1.21
CA ASP A 25 -10.73 -3.96 -1.87
C ASP A 25 -9.76 -3.49 -2.95
N ALA A 26 -8.96 -4.42 -3.47
CA ALA A 26 -8.03 -4.13 -4.56
C ALA A 26 -8.77 -3.49 -5.74
N LEU A 27 -8.18 -2.47 -6.32
CA LEU A 27 -8.78 -1.69 -7.40
C LEU A 27 -7.71 -1.26 -8.39
N LYS A 28 -7.98 -1.48 -9.68
CA LYS A 28 -7.15 -0.95 -10.74
C LYS A 28 -7.39 0.55 -10.89
N ILE A 29 -6.32 1.34 -10.83
CA ILE A 29 -6.38 2.80 -10.93
C ILE A 29 -6.28 3.25 -12.38
N CYS A 30 -5.29 2.73 -13.09
CA CYS A 30 -5.08 2.96 -14.51
C CYS A 30 -4.20 1.82 -15.06
N LYS A 31 -3.86 1.87 -16.34
CA LYS A 31 -3.05 0.81 -16.96
C LYS A 31 -1.74 0.63 -16.18
N GLY A 32 -1.52 -0.57 -15.69
CA GLY A 32 -0.30 -0.93 -14.97
C GLY A 32 -0.23 -0.43 -13.53
N VAL A 33 -1.27 0.22 -13.01
CA VAL A 33 -1.27 0.76 -11.65
C VAL A 33 -2.55 0.33 -10.92
N ALA A 34 -2.38 -0.22 -9.73
CA ALA A 34 -3.48 -0.66 -8.87
C ALA A 34 -3.18 -0.43 -7.40
N THR A 35 -4.20 -0.43 -6.58
CA THR A 35 -4.07 -0.43 -5.11
C THR A 35 -4.33 -1.83 -4.57
N THR A 36 -3.65 -2.17 -3.48
CA THR A 36 -3.89 -3.44 -2.77
C THR A 36 -5.26 -3.51 -2.12
N GLY A 37 -5.93 -2.36 -1.97
CA GLY A 37 -7.03 -2.25 -1.05
C GLY A 37 -6.52 -2.12 0.39
N GLU A 38 -7.45 -2.02 1.33
CA GLU A 38 -7.11 -1.89 2.75
C GLU A 38 -6.46 -3.16 3.29
N LEU A 39 -5.32 -3.00 3.96
CA LEU A 39 -4.61 -4.07 4.65
C LEU A 39 -4.36 -3.63 6.10
N GLY A 40 -4.33 -4.59 7.01
CA GLY A 40 -4.09 -4.35 8.42
C GLY A 40 -5.34 -4.48 9.27
N THR A 41 -5.16 -4.37 10.57
CA THR A 41 -6.23 -4.52 11.57
C THR A 41 -6.51 -3.22 12.30
N ALA A 42 -5.63 -2.80 13.21
CA ALA A 42 -5.81 -1.57 13.97
C ALA A 42 -5.57 -0.32 13.11
N ILE A 43 -4.50 -0.32 12.31
CA ILE A 43 -4.20 0.74 11.36
C ILE A 43 -4.30 0.14 9.96
N LYS A 44 -5.31 0.57 9.21
CA LYS A 44 -5.53 0.09 7.85
C LYS A 44 -4.87 1.02 6.86
N GLU A 45 -4.12 0.45 5.95
CA GLU A 45 -3.38 1.15 4.91
C GLU A 45 -3.58 0.47 3.57
N GLN A 46 -3.35 1.20 2.51
CA GLN A 46 -3.25 0.63 1.18
C GLN A 46 -1.86 0.88 0.63
N SER A 47 -1.45 0.05 -0.31
CA SER A 47 -0.20 0.22 -1.04
C SER A 47 -0.47 0.31 -2.53
N LEU A 48 0.42 0.98 -3.24
CA LEU A 48 0.34 1.13 -4.67
C LEU A 48 1.18 0.04 -5.34
N MET A 49 0.62 -0.58 -6.36
CA MET A 49 1.31 -1.59 -7.16
C MET A 49 1.46 -1.06 -8.58
N ILE A 50 2.69 -1.07 -9.09
CA ILE A 50 3.02 -0.60 -10.44
C ILE A 50 3.67 -1.75 -11.20
N ALA A 51 3.03 -2.18 -12.28
CA ALA A 51 3.55 -3.23 -13.14
C ALA A 51 4.57 -2.65 -14.12
N THR A 52 5.76 -3.24 -14.16
CA THR A 52 6.81 -2.87 -15.10
C THR A 52 7.34 -4.09 -15.83
N GLN A 53 8.16 -3.88 -16.85
CA GLN A 53 8.81 -4.98 -17.56
C GLN A 53 9.82 -5.74 -16.70
N LEU A 54 10.34 -5.09 -15.64
CA LEU A 54 11.31 -5.70 -14.73
C LEU A 54 10.65 -6.42 -13.55
N GLY A 55 9.37 -6.22 -13.36
CA GLY A 55 8.61 -6.77 -12.25
C GLY A 55 7.71 -5.75 -11.58
N LEU A 56 7.14 -6.11 -10.46
CA LEU A 56 6.21 -5.27 -9.72
C LEU A 56 6.96 -4.33 -8.79
N ILE A 57 6.59 -3.05 -8.83
CA ILE A 57 7.04 -2.04 -7.87
C ILE A 57 5.90 -1.83 -6.88
N ILE A 58 6.21 -1.91 -5.59
CA ILE A 58 5.26 -1.66 -4.50
C ILE A 58 5.67 -0.38 -3.80
N VAL A 59 4.74 0.57 -3.69
CA VAL A 59 4.95 1.81 -2.92
C VAL A 59 4.02 1.78 -1.72
N THR A 60 4.59 1.82 -0.54
CA THR A 60 3.84 1.79 0.72
C THR A 60 4.22 2.98 1.60
N GLY A 61 3.37 3.30 2.57
CA GLY A 61 3.67 4.30 3.60
C GLY A 61 4.53 3.69 4.72
N CYS A 62 4.02 3.76 5.94
CA CYS A 62 4.73 3.21 7.10
C CYS A 62 4.72 1.67 7.17
N ALA A 63 3.89 1.05 6.37
CA ALA A 63 3.74 -0.41 6.32
C ALA A 63 3.33 -1.01 7.68
N HIS A 64 2.35 -0.40 8.36
CA HIS A 64 1.84 -0.91 9.64
C HIS A 64 1.29 -2.35 9.53
N PRO A 65 0.68 -2.78 8.41
CA PRO A 65 0.30 -4.19 8.25
C PRO A 65 1.50 -5.15 8.20
N GLY A 66 2.70 -4.64 7.99
CA GLY A 66 3.92 -5.41 7.79
C GLY A 66 4.31 -5.51 6.32
N VAL A 67 5.60 -5.33 6.03
CA VAL A 67 6.10 -5.39 4.65
C VAL A 67 5.82 -6.74 4.01
N LEU A 68 6.01 -7.83 4.75
CA LEU A 68 5.75 -9.18 4.24
C LEU A 68 4.28 -9.38 3.87
N THR A 69 3.37 -8.89 4.70
CA THR A 69 1.93 -8.96 4.42
C THR A 69 1.58 -8.23 3.13
N ILE A 70 2.16 -7.05 2.93
CA ILE A 70 1.94 -6.24 1.73
C ILE A 70 2.50 -6.94 0.49
N VAL A 71 3.71 -7.49 0.58
CA VAL A 71 4.36 -8.22 -0.52
C VAL A 71 3.55 -9.47 -0.89
N GLU A 72 3.17 -10.27 0.10
CA GLU A 72 2.38 -11.47 -0.13
C GLU A 72 1.03 -11.17 -0.78
N LYS A 73 0.35 -10.12 -0.33
CA LYS A 73 -0.91 -9.68 -0.93
C LYS A 73 -0.70 -9.22 -2.37
N SER A 74 0.36 -8.50 -2.63
CA SER A 74 0.69 -8.00 -3.97
C SER A 74 0.97 -9.16 -4.94
N ILE A 75 1.68 -10.18 -4.49
CA ILE A 75 1.94 -11.38 -5.29
C ILE A 75 0.63 -12.14 -5.57
N GLU A 76 -0.21 -12.30 -4.54
CA GLU A 76 -1.52 -12.94 -4.67
C GLU A 76 -2.38 -12.25 -5.72
N LEU A 77 -2.39 -10.91 -5.73
CA LEU A 77 -3.20 -10.11 -6.64
C LEU A 77 -2.67 -10.07 -8.07
N THR A 78 -1.36 -10.08 -8.26
CA THR A 78 -0.74 -9.82 -9.57
C THR A 78 -0.05 -11.03 -10.18
N GLU A 79 0.33 -12.02 -9.38
CA GLU A 79 1.15 -13.16 -9.78
C GLU A 79 2.48 -12.74 -10.42
N MET A 80 2.96 -11.53 -10.10
CA MET A 80 4.21 -10.98 -10.64
C MET A 80 5.34 -11.11 -9.63
N GLU A 81 6.57 -11.23 -10.14
CA GLU A 81 7.76 -11.10 -9.31
C GLU A 81 7.92 -9.68 -8.83
N ILE A 82 8.39 -9.53 -7.59
CA ILE A 82 8.63 -8.20 -7.00
C ILE A 82 9.99 -7.70 -7.46
N TYR A 83 10.00 -6.54 -8.09
CA TYR A 83 11.23 -5.86 -8.50
C TYR A 83 11.73 -4.90 -7.42
N LEU A 84 10.84 -4.11 -6.80
CA LEU A 84 11.22 -3.06 -5.87
C LEU A 84 10.09 -2.80 -4.88
N VAL A 85 10.45 -2.59 -3.62
CA VAL A 85 9.53 -2.13 -2.57
C VAL A 85 10.09 -0.83 -1.99
N ILE A 86 9.29 0.23 -2.02
CA ILE A 86 9.68 1.55 -1.53
C ILE A 86 8.70 1.96 -0.43
N GLY A 87 9.22 2.46 0.68
CA GLY A 87 8.36 2.97 1.75
C GLY A 87 9.07 3.14 3.07
N GLY A 88 8.29 3.43 4.10
CA GLY A 88 8.79 3.68 5.44
C GLY A 88 9.09 2.42 6.24
N PHE A 89 8.37 1.34 6.01
CA PHE A 89 8.49 0.01 6.61
C PHE A 89 8.33 -0.07 8.13
N HIS A 90 8.16 1.05 8.81
CA HIS A 90 7.93 1.11 10.26
C HIS A 90 8.98 0.34 11.08
N LEU A 91 10.27 0.53 10.73
CA LEU A 91 11.38 -0.18 11.36
C LEU A 91 12.10 0.62 12.44
N THR A 92 11.65 1.84 12.76
CA THR A 92 12.22 2.66 13.83
C THR A 92 12.17 1.89 15.14
N GLY A 93 13.35 1.67 15.75
CA GLY A 93 13.47 0.90 16.99
C GLY A 93 13.46 -0.62 16.81
N ALA A 94 13.32 -1.12 15.58
CA ALA A 94 13.42 -2.54 15.31
C ALA A 94 14.87 -3.01 15.47
N SER A 95 15.06 -4.26 15.92
CA SER A 95 16.41 -4.84 15.99
C SER A 95 16.93 -5.12 14.59
N GLU A 96 18.26 -5.18 14.46
CA GLU A 96 18.91 -5.55 13.21
C GLU A 96 18.41 -6.90 12.69
N LYS A 97 18.21 -7.86 13.59
CA LYS A 97 17.68 -9.18 13.23
C LYS A 97 16.30 -9.11 12.58
N VAL A 98 15.42 -8.27 13.10
CA VAL A 98 14.07 -8.04 12.52
C VAL A 98 14.18 -7.38 11.16
N ALA A 99 15.02 -6.36 11.04
CA ALA A 99 15.23 -5.65 9.78
C ALA A 99 15.78 -6.58 8.67
N ILE A 100 16.69 -7.48 9.02
CA ILE A 100 17.24 -8.46 8.07
C ILE A 100 16.19 -9.50 7.64
N ALA A 101 15.23 -9.85 8.52
CA ALA A 101 14.18 -10.81 8.21
C ALA A 101 13.16 -10.30 7.17
N ILE A 102 13.10 -9.01 6.96
CA ILE A 102 12.24 -8.39 5.97
C ILE A 102 12.88 -8.44 4.59
#